data_2788fe6fa5f953ae769fe129a31bb394
#
_entry.id   2788fe6fa5f953ae769fe129a31bb394
#
_cell.length_a   1.000
_cell.length_b   1.000
_cell.length_c   1.000
_cell.angle_alpha   90.00
_cell.angle_beta   90.00
_cell.angle_gamma   90.00
#
_symmetry.space_group_name_H-M   'P 1'
#
loop_
_entity.id
_entity.type
_entity.pdbx_description
1 polymer ?
#
loop_
_entity_poly.entity_id
_entity_poly.type
_entity_poly.pdbx_seq_one_letter_code
_entity_poly.pdbx_strand_id
1 'polypeptide(L)'
;MPFTDHYFFNNQERDIFLFFDRVLQECPPEILLRHPLTLVTVGIQSYKKGMLKLYGRVVRLMETYLACPENTKDLPEKQLNRIKGEFEMLLFFSRFNDVEKMGEHHKKAHEYLRHVSDPPRSSIYVGNLPWAMGAPSVISVYWSRSGELEQTLAALDECLPLYSDLAGGHGMGGEILMRVEACLACGDDAQAEMLCYKTLYVSGNAGQSSNCLCAQLVLGNIAMLRGDAQAYTKVRVHIAQQIESARQTALTRLGELCLAHLDMAVGRTDALPEWLRHVESIRRTLYNVTPPHAVMLHCQMLLLEKRRAELYALTETALHTARTMHYPLVQMYHQIFLAQVKQEEGRRKEALACLRAALTIALPDRMYLPFAEHGAALLPLLESLNSDYGGYAGRLKECLALCHRRAKGVAALHSVPAETAPALTPRERDIALLIREGLPARQIADRLFLAESTVASMRKEIYRKLGIHSKMELVKITL
;
A
#
# COMPACT_ATOMS: atom_id res chain seq x y z
N MET A 1 -1.32 0.36 32.38
CA MET A 1 -2.25 0.15 31.26
C MET A 1 -1.44 -0.45 30.11
N PRO A 2 -1.86 -1.52 29.46
CA PRO A 2 -1.20 -1.96 28.25
C PRO A 2 -1.43 -0.89 27.20
N PHE A 3 -0.34 -0.32 26.69
CA PHE A 3 -0.39 0.53 25.49
C PHE A 3 -0.76 -0.36 24.33
N THR A 4 -2.02 -0.30 23.90
CA THR A 4 -2.48 -1.05 22.74
C THR A 4 -2.06 -0.34 21.47
N ASP A 5 -1.82 -1.08 20.39
CA ASP A 5 -1.54 -0.51 19.07
C ASP A 5 -2.57 0.55 18.68
N HIS A 6 -3.82 0.35 19.07
CA HIS A 6 -4.92 1.29 18.81
C HIS A 6 -4.69 2.69 19.42
N TYR A 7 -4.13 2.77 20.63
CA TYR A 7 -3.84 4.05 21.28
C TYR A 7 -2.75 4.84 20.54
N PHE A 8 -1.67 4.14 20.11
CA PHE A 8 -0.56 4.79 19.39
C PHE A 8 -0.90 5.18 17.95
N PHE A 9 -1.87 4.51 17.32
CA PHE A 9 -2.25 4.79 15.94
C PHE A 9 -3.25 5.92 15.78
N ASN A 10 -4.13 6.13 16.75
CA ASN A 10 -5.10 7.21 16.72
C ASN A 10 -4.54 8.56 17.20
N ASN A 11 -3.47 8.55 17.98
CA ASN A 11 -2.78 9.76 18.40
C ASN A 11 -1.60 10.04 17.45
N GLN A 12 -1.76 11.04 16.59
CA GLN A 12 -0.69 11.60 15.74
C GLN A 12 0.34 12.41 16.54
N GLU A 13 0.34 12.30 17.86
CA GLU A 13 1.18 13.10 18.75
C GLU A 13 2.63 12.67 18.67
N ARG A 14 3.39 13.39 17.86
CA ARG A 14 4.84 13.36 17.81
C ARG A 14 5.46 13.54 19.21
N ASP A 15 4.77 14.22 20.09
CA ASP A 15 5.18 14.55 21.44
C ASP A 15 5.36 13.33 22.35
N ILE A 16 4.56 12.26 22.16
CA ILE A 16 4.71 11.03 22.95
C ILE A 16 6.03 10.32 22.63
N PHE A 17 6.48 10.36 21.39
CA PHE A 17 7.75 9.75 20.99
C PHE A 17 8.95 10.59 21.44
N LEU A 18 8.83 11.92 21.45
CA LEU A 18 9.82 12.81 22.06
C LEU A 18 9.92 12.55 23.57
N PHE A 19 8.78 12.30 24.22
CA PHE A 19 8.76 11.88 25.63
C PHE A 19 9.48 10.54 25.83
N PHE A 20 9.22 9.51 25.01
CA PHE A 20 9.91 8.22 25.11
C PHE A 20 11.41 8.35 24.82
N ASP A 21 11.79 9.15 23.83
CA ASP A 21 13.21 9.40 23.53
C ASP A 21 13.90 10.03 24.74
N ARG A 22 13.27 11.02 25.36
CA ARG A 22 13.76 11.64 26.57
C ARG A 22 13.83 10.67 27.77
N VAL A 23 12.79 9.86 27.99
CA VAL A 23 12.79 8.82 29.03
C VAL A 23 13.94 7.84 28.82
N LEU A 24 14.15 7.35 27.61
CA LEU A 24 15.26 6.46 27.31
C LEU A 24 16.64 7.11 27.44
N GLN A 25 16.72 8.44 27.35
CA GLN A 25 17.97 9.19 27.52
C GLN A 25 18.28 9.50 28.98
N GLU A 26 17.29 9.89 29.76
CA GLU A 26 17.45 10.39 31.12
C GLU A 26 17.26 9.32 32.20
N CYS A 27 16.51 8.25 31.90
CA CYS A 27 16.28 7.18 32.88
C CYS A 27 17.46 6.21 32.93
N PRO A 28 17.92 5.83 34.16
CA PRO A 28 18.97 4.83 34.31
C PRO A 28 18.60 3.49 33.64
N PRO A 29 19.55 2.85 32.94
CA PRO A 29 19.29 1.57 32.25
C PRO A 29 18.71 0.50 33.19
N GLU A 30 19.12 0.44 34.43
CA GLU A 30 18.64 -0.54 35.43
C GLU A 30 17.13 -0.40 35.71
N ILE A 31 16.58 0.80 35.60
CA ILE A 31 15.13 1.04 35.73
C ILE A 31 14.42 0.63 34.45
N LEU A 32 14.95 1.02 33.29
CA LEU A 32 14.37 0.67 31.98
C LEU A 32 14.30 -0.85 31.80
N LEU A 33 15.34 -1.57 32.17
CA LEU A 33 15.46 -3.01 32.04
C LEU A 33 14.53 -3.80 32.96
N ARG A 34 13.89 -3.15 33.94
CA ARG A 34 12.78 -3.78 34.73
C ARG A 34 11.49 -3.96 33.91
N HIS A 35 11.40 -3.33 32.74
CA HIS A 35 10.19 -3.32 31.90
C HIS A 35 10.49 -3.74 30.45
N PRO A 36 11.06 -4.95 30.19
CA PRO A 36 11.52 -5.36 28.87
C PRO A 36 10.40 -5.37 27.81
N LEU A 37 9.19 -5.80 28.14
CA LEU A 37 8.06 -5.81 27.21
C LEU A 37 7.60 -4.41 26.83
N THR A 38 7.69 -3.43 27.74
CA THR A 38 7.42 -2.02 27.42
C THR A 38 8.47 -1.48 26.45
N LEU A 39 9.76 -1.82 26.63
CA LEU A 39 10.82 -1.45 25.69
C LEU A 39 10.54 -2.02 24.30
N VAL A 40 10.16 -3.29 24.19
CA VAL A 40 9.78 -3.91 22.91
C VAL A 40 8.63 -3.14 22.26
N THR A 41 7.57 -2.79 23.01
CA THR A 41 6.45 -2.01 22.51
C THR A 41 6.90 -0.65 21.96
N VAL A 42 7.73 0.09 22.73
CA VAL A 42 8.27 1.39 22.29
C VAL A 42 9.11 1.22 21.02
N GLY A 43 9.92 0.16 20.94
CA GLY A 43 10.74 -0.14 19.76
C GLY A 43 9.90 -0.37 18.51
N ILE A 44 8.87 -1.22 18.57
CA ILE A 44 7.96 -1.49 17.46
C ILE A 44 7.29 -0.22 16.98
N GLN A 45 6.75 0.59 17.88
CA GLN A 45 6.08 1.84 17.52
C GLN A 45 7.06 2.88 16.96
N SER A 46 8.27 2.93 17.50
CA SER A 46 9.33 3.83 16.99
C SER A 46 9.71 3.50 15.54
N TYR A 47 9.83 2.21 15.22
CA TYR A 47 10.09 1.78 13.84
C TYR A 47 8.95 2.22 12.90
N LYS A 48 7.71 1.92 13.25
CA LYS A 48 6.53 2.29 12.45
C LYS A 48 6.45 3.79 12.15
N LYS A 49 6.89 4.63 13.08
CA LYS A 49 6.94 6.10 12.93
C LYS A 49 8.23 6.64 12.31
N GLY A 50 9.15 5.78 11.91
CA GLY A 50 10.42 6.18 11.29
C GLY A 50 11.46 6.73 12.25
N MET A 51 11.28 6.54 13.56
CA MET A 51 12.24 6.98 14.60
C MET A 51 13.33 5.92 14.79
N LEU A 52 14.12 5.68 13.73
CA LEU A 52 15.08 4.57 13.66
C LEU A 52 16.19 4.66 14.72
N LYS A 53 16.58 5.86 15.16
CA LYS A 53 17.55 6.03 16.26
C LYS A 53 17.01 5.49 17.57
N LEU A 54 15.74 5.81 17.87
CA LEU A 54 15.07 5.34 19.08
C LEU A 54 14.87 3.81 19.02
N TYR A 55 14.41 3.29 17.89
CA TYR A 55 14.34 1.85 17.63
C TYR A 55 15.68 1.14 17.92
N GLY A 56 16.77 1.60 17.30
CA GLY A 56 18.10 1.01 17.49
C GLY A 56 18.61 1.11 18.94
N ARG A 57 18.18 2.11 19.69
CA ARG A 57 18.50 2.21 21.13
C ARG A 57 17.76 1.16 21.93
N VAL A 58 16.47 0.95 21.66
CA VAL A 58 15.66 -0.11 22.29
C VAL A 58 16.24 -1.49 22.01
N VAL A 59 16.62 -1.76 20.75
CA VAL A 59 17.25 -3.04 20.38
C VAL A 59 18.49 -3.31 21.24
N ARG A 60 19.41 -2.34 21.33
CA ARG A 60 20.64 -2.47 22.15
C ARG A 60 20.34 -2.70 23.65
N LEU A 61 19.35 -2.00 24.21
CA LEU A 61 18.92 -2.21 25.59
C LEU A 61 18.42 -3.63 25.81
N MET A 62 17.61 -4.17 24.89
CA MET A 62 17.10 -5.52 24.97
C MET A 62 18.19 -6.58 24.77
N GLU A 63 19.15 -6.37 23.88
CA GLU A 63 20.33 -7.21 23.73
C GLU A 63 21.14 -7.27 25.03
N THR A 64 21.40 -6.10 25.64
CA THR A 64 22.09 -6.01 26.94
C THR A 64 21.31 -6.73 28.04
N TYR A 65 19.97 -6.57 28.07
CA TYR A 65 19.11 -7.25 29.05
C TYR A 65 19.22 -8.77 28.94
N LEU A 66 19.11 -9.33 27.75
CA LEU A 66 19.12 -10.77 27.52
C LEU A 66 20.53 -11.39 27.64
N ALA A 67 21.57 -10.60 27.39
CA ALA A 67 22.97 -11.05 27.54
C ALA A 67 23.42 -11.13 29.01
N CYS A 68 22.72 -10.45 29.94
CA CYS A 68 23.09 -10.44 31.36
C CYS A 68 22.30 -11.52 32.11
N PRO A 69 22.95 -12.60 32.63
CA PRO A 69 22.27 -13.66 33.36
C PRO A 69 21.52 -13.17 34.61
N GLU A 70 22.04 -12.13 35.26
CA GLU A 70 21.43 -11.54 36.46
C GLU A 70 20.01 -11.00 36.20
N ASN A 71 19.72 -10.56 34.99
CA ASN A 71 18.39 -10.07 34.61
C ASN A 71 17.38 -11.20 34.37
N THR A 72 17.86 -12.43 34.14
CA THR A 72 17.01 -13.52 33.64
C THR A 72 16.98 -14.75 34.53
N LYS A 73 17.94 -14.93 35.46
CA LYS A 73 18.11 -16.14 36.31
C LYS A 73 16.89 -16.46 37.17
N ASP A 74 16.21 -15.44 37.69
CA ASP A 74 15.06 -15.60 38.59
C ASP A 74 13.71 -15.52 37.87
N LEU A 75 13.72 -15.39 36.52
CA LEU A 75 12.48 -15.32 35.74
C LEU A 75 11.90 -16.75 35.56
N PRO A 76 10.58 -16.92 35.71
CA PRO A 76 9.91 -18.14 35.27
C PRO A 76 10.17 -18.37 33.77
N GLU A 77 10.41 -19.61 33.36
CA GLU A 77 10.70 -20.00 31.99
C GLU A 77 9.67 -19.43 30.98
N LYS A 78 8.40 -19.52 31.34
CA LYS A 78 7.30 -18.95 30.54
C LYS A 78 7.45 -17.44 30.30
N GLN A 79 7.91 -16.69 31.30
CA GLN A 79 8.11 -15.24 31.16
C GLN A 79 9.35 -14.93 30.33
N LEU A 80 10.43 -15.69 30.51
CA LEU A 80 11.66 -15.54 29.71
C LEU A 80 11.38 -15.85 28.23
N ASN A 81 10.64 -16.92 27.93
CA ASN A 81 10.25 -17.28 26.58
C ASN A 81 9.37 -16.19 25.95
N ARG A 82 8.45 -15.59 26.74
CA ARG A 82 7.66 -14.43 26.25
C ARG A 82 8.57 -13.26 25.86
N ILE A 83 9.49 -12.87 26.71
CA ILE A 83 10.40 -11.74 26.44
C ILE A 83 11.25 -12.02 25.20
N LYS A 84 11.81 -13.22 25.06
CA LYS A 84 12.59 -13.61 23.89
C LYS A 84 11.75 -13.60 22.61
N GLY A 85 10.55 -14.17 22.64
CA GLY A 85 9.65 -14.21 21.50
C GLY A 85 9.21 -12.83 21.04
N GLU A 86 8.82 -11.95 21.97
CA GLU A 86 8.45 -10.57 21.65
C GLU A 86 9.65 -9.74 21.17
N PHE A 87 10.86 -10.05 21.63
CA PHE A 87 12.07 -9.42 21.13
C PHE A 87 12.39 -9.87 19.70
N GLU A 88 12.20 -11.13 19.35
CA GLU A 88 12.30 -11.58 17.95
C GLU A 88 11.26 -10.88 17.05
N MET A 89 10.05 -10.63 17.58
CA MET A 89 9.03 -9.81 16.89
C MET A 89 9.42 -8.34 16.76
N LEU A 90 10.34 -7.82 17.54
CA LEU A 90 10.95 -6.50 17.32
C LEU A 90 12.08 -6.58 16.28
N LEU A 91 12.92 -7.63 16.35
CA LEU A 91 14.11 -7.75 15.49
C LEU A 91 13.79 -7.93 14.02
N PHE A 92 12.65 -8.54 13.65
CA PHE A 92 12.31 -8.70 12.24
C PHE A 92 12.22 -7.36 11.49
N PHE A 93 11.87 -6.27 12.17
CA PHE A 93 11.88 -4.93 11.57
C PHE A 93 13.28 -4.45 11.16
N SER A 94 14.34 -4.93 11.83
CA SER A 94 15.72 -4.62 11.42
C SER A 94 16.12 -5.25 10.10
N ARG A 95 15.34 -6.26 9.66
CA ARG A 95 15.51 -7.01 8.42
C ARG A 95 14.44 -6.67 7.39
N PHE A 96 13.74 -5.56 7.60
CA PHE A 96 12.62 -5.16 6.75
C PHE A 96 12.97 -5.25 5.26
N ASN A 97 12.08 -5.87 4.48
CA ASN A 97 12.13 -6.28 3.08
C ASN A 97 13.16 -7.37 2.68
N ASP A 98 13.94 -7.91 3.61
CA ASP A 98 14.66 -9.17 3.43
C ASP A 98 13.79 -10.30 4.00
N VAL A 99 12.88 -10.83 3.17
CA VAL A 99 11.81 -11.75 3.61
C VAL A 99 12.36 -13.01 4.26
N GLU A 100 13.49 -13.55 3.77
CA GLU A 100 14.13 -14.72 4.37
C GLU A 100 14.59 -14.45 5.81
N LYS A 101 15.30 -13.34 6.02
CA LYS A 101 15.78 -12.95 7.34
C LYS A 101 14.65 -12.53 8.28
N MET A 102 13.60 -11.90 7.75
CA MET A 102 12.39 -11.66 8.55
C MET A 102 11.78 -12.99 9.00
N GLY A 103 11.71 -13.98 8.11
CA GLY A 103 11.22 -15.33 8.38
C GLY A 103 12.02 -16.07 9.46
N GLU A 104 13.34 -15.90 9.52
CA GLU A 104 14.18 -16.45 10.60
C GLU A 104 13.74 -15.93 11.99
N HIS A 105 13.44 -14.63 12.08
CA HIS A 105 12.93 -14.05 13.33
C HIS A 105 11.52 -14.54 13.66
N HIS A 106 10.64 -14.71 12.67
CA HIS A 106 9.32 -15.29 12.90
C HIS A 106 9.39 -16.75 13.37
N LYS A 107 10.28 -17.57 12.79
CA LYS A 107 10.54 -18.96 13.24
C LYS A 107 10.98 -19.00 14.71
N LYS A 108 11.95 -18.17 15.11
CA LYS A 108 12.42 -18.05 16.48
C LYS A 108 11.33 -17.54 17.43
N ALA A 109 10.59 -16.50 17.04
CA ALA A 109 9.48 -16.00 17.82
C ALA A 109 8.43 -17.09 18.07
N HIS A 110 8.06 -17.83 17.03
CA HIS A 110 7.11 -18.95 17.14
C HIS A 110 7.64 -20.04 18.08
N GLU A 111 8.93 -20.39 17.99
CA GLU A 111 9.55 -21.37 18.89
C GLU A 111 9.47 -20.94 20.36
N TYR A 112 9.77 -19.70 20.70
CA TYR A 112 9.64 -19.20 22.06
C TYR A 112 8.18 -19.10 22.52
N LEU A 113 7.31 -18.53 21.69
CA LEU A 113 5.93 -18.23 22.09
C LEU A 113 5.03 -19.47 22.18
N ARG A 114 5.35 -20.59 21.51
CA ARG A 114 4.64 -21.86 21.72
C ARG A 114 4.70 -22.39 23.16
N HIS A 115 5.72 -22.01 23.93
CA HIS A 115 5.82 -22.31 25.36
C HIS A 115 5.04 -21.32 26.25
N VAL A 116 4.45 -20.30 25.65
CA VAL A 116 3.72 -19.24 26.36
C VAL A 116 2.21 -19.37 26.16
N SER A 117 1.75 -19.66 24.96
CA SER A 117 0.34 -19.78 24.59
C SER A 117 0.14 -20.79 23.47
N ASP A 118 -1.06 -21.38 23.41
CA ASP A 118 -1.51 -22.24 22.33
C ASP A 118 -2.82 -21.68 21.78
N PRO A 119 -2.87 -21.24 20.50
CA PRO A 119 -1.75 -21.11 19.56
C PRO A 119 -0.72 -20.04 19.99
N PRO A 120 0.55 -20.13 19.47
CA PRO A 120 1.58 -19.14 19.74
C PRO A 120 1.16 -17.76 19.28
N ARG A 121 1.16 -16.77 20.18
CA ARG A 121 0.75 -15.38 19.84
C ARG A 121 1.62 -14.35 20.55
N SER A 122 1.93 -13.30 19.83
CA SER A 122 2.47 -12.09 20.42
C SER A 122 1.40 -11.42 21.28
N SER A 123 1.80 -10.93 22.44
CA SER A 123 0.95 -10.12 23.33
C SER A 123 1.04 -8.62 23.04
N ILE A 124 2.05 -8.21 22.25
CA ILE A 124 2.35 -6.82 21.92
C ILE A 124 1.90 -6.49 20.51
N TYR A 125 2.15 -7.41 19.58
CA TYR A 125 1.83 -7.21 18.16
C TYR A 125 0.47 -7.80 17.82
N VAL A 126 -0.57 -7.00 17.97
CA VAL A 126 -1.94 -7.37 17.57
C VAL A 126 -2.26 -6.68 16.26
N GLY A 127 -2.54 -7.47 15.22
CA GLY A 127 -2.63 -7.01 13.85
C GLY A 127 -3.90 -6.23 13.50
N ASN A 128 -4.00 -4.99 13.97
CA ASN A 128 -5.10 -4.09 13.61
C ASN A 128 -4.75 -3.08 12.51
N LEU A 129 -3.59 -3.25 11.86
CA LEU A 129 -3.09 -2.31 10.85
C LEU A 129 -3.25 -2.87 9.44
N PRO A 130 -3.22 -2.00 8.43
CA PRO A 130 -3.02 -2.49 7.07
C PRO A 130 -1.71 -3.27 6.98
N TRP A 131 -1.77 -4.53 6.50
CA TRP A 131 -0.57 -5.29 6.21
C TRP A 131 0.28 -4.58 5.16
N ALA A 132 1.58 -4.90 5.06
CA ALA A 132 2.54 -4.15 4.27
C ALA A 132 2.56 -2.64 4.59
N MET A 133 2.18 -2.27 5.83
CA MET A 133 2.14 -0.91 6.35
C MET A 133 1.32 0.06 5.50
N GLY A 134 0.27 -0.44 4.82
CA GLY A 134 -0.63 0.36 3.99
C GLY A 134 -0.07 0.72 2.62
N ALA A 135 0.96 0.02 2.15
CA ALA A 135 1.37 0.11 0.76
C ALA A 135 0.33 -0.58 -0.15
N PRO A 136 -0.04 0.00 -1.28
CA PRO A 136 -1.02 -0.57 -2.20
C PRO A 136 -0.47 -1.73 -3.03
N SER A 137 0.82 -2.02 -2.94
CA SER A 137 1.50 -3.13 -3.62
C SER A 137 2.46 -3.83 -2.67
N VAL A 138 2.32 -5.14 -2.56
CA VAL A 138 3.18 -6.02 -1.77
C VAL A 138 4.56 -6.13 -2.41
N ILE A 139 4.60 -6.24 -3.73
CA ILE A 139 5.86 -6.26 -4.50
C ILE A 139 6.66 -4.99 -4.26
N SER A 140 6.02 -3.82 -4.18
CA SER A 140 6.73 -2.55 -3.96
C SER A 140 7.50 -2.52 -2.64
N VAL A 141 7.09 -3.34 -1.66
CA VAL A 141 7.66 -3.37 -0.32
C VAL A 141 8.63 -4.53 -0.13
N TYR A 142 8.31 -5.72 -0.62
CA TYR A 142 9.04 -6.95 -0.30
C TYR A 142 9.92 -7.50 -1.45
N TRP A 143 9.72 -7.08 -2.69
CA TRP A 143 10.69 -7.38 -3.74
C TRP A 143 11.87 -6.43 -3.63
N SER A 144 12.97 -6.91 -3.04
CA SER A 144 14.13 -6.08 -2.68
C SER A 144 15.29 -6.18 -3.67
N ARG A 145 15.30 -7.21 -4.54
CA ARG A 145 16.38 -7.43 -5.51
C ARG A 145 15.85 -7.93 -6.84
N SER A 146 16.31 -7.30 -7.91
CA SER A 146 16.06 -7.76 -9.28
C SER A 146 16.69 -9.14 -9.51
N GLY A 147 15.94 -10.03 -10.11
CA GLY A 147 16.30 -11.42 -10.36
C GLY A 147 15.95 -12.40 -9.24
N GLU A 148 15.42 -11.90 -8.10
CA GLU A 148 15.11 -12.72 -6.92
C GLU A 148 13.60 -12.75 -6.58
N LEU A 149 12.72 -12.39 -7.52
CA LEU A 149 11.27 -12.36 -7.24
C LEU A 149 10.73 -13.73 -6.84
N GLU A 150 11.09 -14.78 -7.54
CA GLU A 150 10.58 -16.14 -7.25
C GLU A 150 11.08 -16.66 -5.90
N GLN A 151 12.33 -16.36 -5.53
CA GLN A 151 12.87 -16.68 -4.19
C GLN A 151 12.13 -15.92 -3.12
N THR A 152 11.83 -14.63 -3.35
CA THR A 152 11.07 -13.80 -2.42
C THR A 152 9.64 -14.33 -2.24
N LEU A 153 8.97 -14.76 -3.33
CA LEU A 153 7.65 -15.39 -3.28
C LEU A 153 7.68 -16.68 -2.46
N ALA A 154 8.67 -17.55 -2.69
CA ALA A 154 8.83 -18.79 -1.93
C ALA A 154 9.09 -18.52 -0.44
N ALA A 155 9.97 -17.57 -0.12
CA ALA A 155 10.25 -17.18 1.26
C ALA A 155 9.01 -16.60 1.96
N LEU A 156 8.19 -15.83 1.25
CA LEU A 156 6.95 -15.29 1.79
C LEU A 156 5.90 -16.38 2.07
N ASP A 157 5.79 -17.38 1.20
CA ASP A 157 4.90 -18.54 1.41
C ASP A 157 5.27 -19.31 2.70
N GLU A 158 6.58 -19.39 3.04
CA GLU A 158 7.01 -20.04 4.27
C GLU A 158 6.81 -19.17 5.51
N CYS A 159 7.16 -17.87 5.43
CA CYS A 159 7.24 -17.05 6.63
C CYS A 159 5.92 -16.41 7.03
N LEU A 160 5.04 -16.08 6.06
CA LEU A 160 3.81 -15.35 6.36
C LEU A 160 2.80 -16.14 7.19
N PRO A 161 2.59 -17.45 7.00
CA PRO A 161 1.75 -18.23 7.88
C PRO A 161 2.20 -18.16 9.36
N LEU A 162 3.51 -18.32 9.62
CA LEU A 162 4.07 -18.20 10.98
C LEU A 162 3.85 -16.81 11.57
N TYR A 163 4.08 -15.77 10.78
CA TYR A 163 3.80 -14.40 11.19
C TYR A 163 2.31 -14.20 11.48
N SER A 164 1.44 -14.70 10.62
CA SER A 164 -0.03 -14.58 10.80
C SER A 164 -0.51 -15.25 12.07
N ASP A 165 0.02 -16.43 12.43
CA ASP A 165 -0.28 -17.09 13.67
C ASP A 165 0.14 -16.24 14.87
N LEU A 166 1.39 -15.73 14.86
CA LEU A 166 1.93 -14.86 15.91
C LEU A 166 1.14 -13.56 16.06
N ALA A 167 0.64 -13.02 14.96
CA ALA A 167 -0.05 -11.72 14.89
C ALA A 167 -1.59 -11.84 14.85
N GLY A 168 -2.16 -12.99 15.21
CA GLY A 168 -3.60 -13.19 15.30
C GLY A 168 -4.34 -13.10 13.98
N GLY A 169 -3.73 -13.61 12.89
CA GLY A 169 -4.30 -13.61 11.54
C GLY A 169 -3.90 -12.41 10.68
N HIS A 170 -3.13 -11.46 11.22
CA HIS A 170 -2.66 -10.31 10.46
C HIS A 170 -1.83 -10.71 9.25
N GLY A 171 -2.10 -10.10 8.10
CA GLY A 171 -1.42 -10.38 6.84
C GLY A 171 -1.88 -11.63 6.11
N MET A 172 -2.79 -12.44 6.65
CA MET A 172 -3.28 -13.67 6.02
C MET A 172 -3.76 -13.42 4.59
N GLY A 173 -3.23 -14.18 3.63
CA GLY A 173 -3.50 -14.03 2.19
C GLY A 173 -2.57 -13.06 1.48
N GLY A 174 -1.62 -12.45 2.19
CA GLY A 174 -0.63 -11.54 1.60
C GLY A 174 0.37 -12.25 0.69
N GLU A 175 0.69 -13.52 0.97
CA GLU A 175 1.50 -14.39 0.11
C GLU A 175 0.82 -14.64 -1.23
N ILE A 176 -0.50 -14.86 -1.19
CA ILE A 176 -1.30 -15.02 -2.41
C ILE A 176 -1.31 -13.70 -3.18
N LEU A 177 -1.51 -12.58 -2.48
CA LEU A 177 -1.56 -11.25 -3.09
C LEU A 177 -0.25 -10.88 -3.81
N MET A 178 0.91 -11.21 -3.24
CA MET A 178 2.18 -10.96 -3.92
C MET A 178 2.31 -11.77 -5.22
N ARG A 179 1.83 -13.02 -5.24
CA ARG A 179 1.76 -13.84 -6.48
C ARG A 179 0.78 -13.27 -7.49
N VAL A 180 -0.35 -12.73 -7.04
CA VAL A 180 -1.31 -12.00 -7.89
C VAL A 180 -0.61 -10.86 -8.64
N GLU A 181 0.11 -10.03 -7.91
CA GLU A 181 0.83 -8.89 -8.49
C GLU A 181 1.92 -9.36 -9.46
N ALA A 182 2.66 -10.45 -9.15
CA ALA A 182 3.67 -11.02 -10.03
C ALA A 182 3.06 -11.58 -11.34
N CYS A 183 1.92 -12.27 -11.26
CA CYS A 183 1.20 -12.75 -12.45
C CYS A 183 0.74 -11.58 -13.32
N LEU A 184 0.15 -10.54 -12.71
CA LEU A 184 -0.25 -9.35 -13.47
C LEU A 184 0.95 -8.63 -14.08
N ALA A 185 2.06 -8.54 -13.35
CA ALA A 185 3.28 -7.87 -13.80
C ALA A 185 3.87 -8.51 -15.05
N CYS A 186 3.80 -9.83 -15.19
CA CYS A 186 4.26 -10.54 -16.39
C CYS A 186 3.17 -10.65 -17.50
N GLY A 187 1.95 -10.15 -17.26
CA GLY A 187 0.86 -10.10 -18.22
C GLY A 187 -0.07 -11.31 -18.21
N ASP A 188 0.04 -12.20 -17.21
CA ASP A 188 -0.89 -13.33 -17.00
C ASP A 188 -2.10 -12.85 -16.17
N ASP A 189 -2.99 -12.11 -16.82
CA ASP A 189 -4.17 -11.56 -16.17
C ASP A 189 -5.22 -12.62 -15.81
N ALA A 190 -5.24 -13.77 -16.47
CA ALA A 190 -6.16 -14.85 -16.13
C ALA A 190 -5.78 -15.51 -14.79
N GLN A 191 -4.50 -15.84 -14.63
CA GLN A 191 -4.00 -16.38 -13.35
C GLN A 191 -4.09 -15.34 -12.23
N ALA A 192 -3.74 -14.07 -12.52
CA ALA A 192 -3.89 -12.98 -11.57
C ALA A 192 -5.32 -12.83 -11.07
N GLU A 193 -6.31 -12.87 -11.97
CA GLU A 193 -7.73 -12.78 -11.60
C GLU A 193 -8.18 -13.93 -10.68
N MET A 194 -7.84 -15.17 -11.05
CA MET A 194 -8.16 -16.35 -10.23
C MET A 194 -7.56 -16.22 -8.82
N LEU A 195 -6.31 -15.82 -8.71
CA LEU A 195 -5.64 -15.63 -7.42
C LEU A 195 -6.19 -14.41 -6.66
N CYS A 196 -6.67 -13.35 -7.33
CA CYS A 196 -7.38 -12.24 -6.69
C CYS A 196 -8.61 -12.73 -5.94
N TYR A 197 -9.46 -13.55 -6.56
CA TYR A 197 -10.65 -14.08 -5.88
C TYR A 197 -10.27 -14.99 -4.71
N LYS A 198 -9.19 -15.76 -4.82
CA LYS A 198 -8.65 -16.52 -3.68
C LYS A 198 -8.19 -15.60 -2.55
N THR A 199 -7.47 -14.52 -2.87
CA THR A 199 -7.05 -13.50 -1.89
C THR A 199 -8.25 -12.87 -1.20
N LEU A 200 -9.27 -12.45 -1.97
CA LEU A 200 -10.49 -11.85 -1.42
C LEU A 200 -11.23 -12.80 -0.47
N TYR A 201 -11.27 -14.09 -0.78
CA TYR A 201 -11.89 -15.11 0.07
C TYR A 201 -11.09 -15.32 1.36
N VAL A 202 -9.78 -15.59 1.25
CA VAL A 202 -8.93 -15.89 2.42
C VAL A 202 -8.79 -14.66 3.33
N SER A 203 -8.43 -13.52 2.74
CA SER A 203 -8.21 -12.27 3.48
C SER A 203 -9.53 -11.70 4.03
N GLY A 204 -10.63 -11.83 3.29
CA GLY A 204 -11.95 -11.38 3.74
C GLY A 204 -12.44 -12.15 4.97
N ASN A 205 -12.32 -13.47 4.97
CA ASN A 205 -12.66 -14.31 6.12
C ASN A 205 -11.77 -14.04 7.35
N ALA A 206 -10.53 -13.62 7.12
CA ALA A 206 -9.58 -13.25 8.18
C ALA A 206 -9.67 -11.76 8.59
N GLY A 207 -10.62 -10.99 8.04
CA GLY A 207 -10.77 -9.56 8.34
C GLY A 207 -9.64 -8.67 7.82
N GLN A 208 -8.85 -9.15 6.85
CA GLN A 208 -7.70 -8.43 6.29
C GLN A 208 -8.14 -7.46 5.17
N SER A 209 -8.87 -6.40 5.54
CA SER A 209 -9.40 -5.40 4.58
C SER A 209 -8.35 -4.75 3.70
N SER A 210 -7.11 -4.60 4.18
CA SER A 210 -6.00 -4.06 3.39
C SER A 210 -5.66 -4.93 2.18
N ASN A 211 -5.58 -6.26 2.39
CA ASN A 211 -5.30 -7.19 1.29
C ASN A 211 -6.46 -7.21 0.28
N CYS A 212 -7.70 -7.08 0.77
CA CYS A 212 -8.87 -6.97 -0.10
C CYS A 212 -8.83 -5.71 -0.96
N LEU A 213 -8.44 -4.55 -0.41
CA LEU A 213 -8.26 -3.30 -1.18
C LEU A 213 -7.17 -3.45 -2.25
N CYS A 214 -6.02 -4.04 -1.92
CA CYS A 214 -4.94 -4.28 -2.89
C CYS A 214 -5.38 -5.26 -3.99
N ALA A 215 -6.12 -6.33 -3.66
CA ALA A 215 -6.69 -7.24 -4.66
C ALA A 215 -7.70 -6.53 -5.57
N GLN A 216 -8.51 -5.60 -5.06
CA GLN A 216 -9.38 -4.77 -5.89
C GLN A 216 -8.58 -3.86 -6.83
N LEU A 217 -7.47 -3.27 -6.38
CA LEU A 217 -6.57 -2.52 -7.27
C LEU A 217 -6.08 -3.38 -8.44
N VAL A 218 -5.69 -4.64 -8.18
CA VAL A 218 -5.27 -5.56 -9.24
C VAL A 218 -6.41 -5.87 -10.20
N LEU A 219 -7.63 -6.13 -9.70
CA LEU A 219 -8.82 -6.34 -10.56
C LEU A 219 -9.10 -5.12 -11.43
N GLY A 220 -8.92 -3.91 -10.91
CA GLY A 220 -9.01 -2.67 -11.69
C GLY A 220 -7.97 -2.61 -12.83
N ASN A 221 -6.74 -3.04 -12.56
CA ASN A 221 -5.68 -3.14 -13.57
C ASN A 221 -6.00 -4.20 -14.64
N ILE A 222 -6.57 -5.35 -14.26
CA ILE A 222 -7.04 -6.39 -15.19
C ILE A 222 -8.15 -5.84 -16.08
N ALA A 223 -9.14 -5.13 -15.51
CA ALA A 223 -10.19 -4.49 -16.28
C ALA A 223 -9.64 -3.51 -17.32
N MET A 224 -8.62 -2.72 -16.95
CA MET A 224 -7.93 -1.83 -17.89
C MET A 224 -7.18 -2.57 -19.00
N LEU A 225 -6.54 -3.70 -18.70
CA LEU A 225 -5.88 -4.54 -19.71
C LEU A 225 -6.87 -5.12 -20.73
N ARG A 226 -8.08 -5.43 -20.29
CA ARG A 226 -9.16 -6.02 -21.11
C ARG A 226 -10.04 -4.98 -21.79
N GLY A 227 -9.95 -3.71 -21.38
CA GLY A 227 -10.84 -2.64 -21.84
C GLY A 227 -12.27 -2.77 -21.31
N ASP A 228 -12.45 -3.43 -20.17
CA ASP A 228 -13.75 -3.64 -19.52
C ASP A 228 -14.10 -2.43 -18.62
N ALA A 229 -14.83 -1.48 -19.21
CA ALA A 229 -15.24 -0.26 -18.52
C ALA A 229 -16.22 -0.54 -17.35
N GLN A 230 -17.07 -1.58 -17.48
CA GLN A 230 -18.01 -1.93 -16.43
C GLN A 230 -17.29 -2.50 -15.20
N ALA A 231 -16.38 -3.47 -15.40
CA ALA A 231 -15.56 -4.02 -14.33
C ALA A 231 -14.69 -2.94 -13.67
N TYR A 232 -14.07 -2.06 -14.46
CA TYR A 232 -13.29 -0.94 -13.95
C TYR A 232 -14.12 -0.01 -13.05
N THR A 233 -15.30 0.39 -13.50
CA THR A 233 -16.22 1.25 -12.71
C THR A 233 -16.67 0.55 -11.43
N LYS A 234 -17.02 -0.73 -11.51
CA LYS A 234 -17.44 -1.54 -10.35
C LYS A 234 -16.34 -1.61 -9.28
N VAL A 235 -15.09 -1.82 -9.69
CA VAL A 235 -13.94 -1.86 -8.76
C VAL A 235 -13.76 -0.51 -8.07
N ARG A 236 -13.79 0.60 -8.81
CA ARG A 236 -13.66 1.96 -8.23
C ARG A 236 -14.75 2.25 -7.19
N VAL A 237 -15.99 1.93 -7.52
CA VAL A 237 -17.13 2.08 -6.59
C VAL A 237 -16.92 1.25 -5.33
N HIS A 238 -16.46 0.01 -5.47
CA HIS A 238 -16.21 -0.87 -4.34
C HIS A 238 -15.11 -0.33 -3.41
N ILE A 239 -13.99 0.16 -3.97
CA ILE A 239 -12.92 0.78 -3.18
C ILE A 239 -13.45 2.04 -2.46
N ALA A 240 -14.22 2.90 -3.14
CA ALA A 240 -14.80 4.09 -2.53
C ALA A 240 -15.72 3.75 -1.35
N GLN A 241 -16.57 2.73 -1.47
CA GLN A 241 -17.42 2.23 -0.39
C GLN A 241 -16.61 1.71 0.81
N GLN A 242 -15.49 1.02 0.55
CA GLN A 242 -14.61 0.57 1.62
C GLN A 242 -13.93 1.74 2.34
N ILE A 243 -13.56 2.80 1.64
CA ILE A 243 -13.03 4.04 2.23
C ILE A 243 -14.07 4.68 3.15
N GLU A 244 -15.32 4.81 2.70
CA GLU A 244 -16.41 5.41 3.48
C GLU A 244 -16.73 4.62 4.75
N SER A 245 -16.64 3.30 4.70
CA SER A 245 -16.89 2.40 5.83
C SER A 245 -15.69 2.21 6.75
N ALA A 246 -14.50 2.67 6.34
CA ALA A 246 -13.26 2.47 7.08
C ALA A 246 -13.26 3.27 8.39
N ARG A 247 -13.02 2.56 9.50
CA ARG A 247 -12.88 3.18 10.83
C ARG A 247 -11.44 3.63 11.14
N GLN A 248 -10.48 3.17 10.35
CA GLN A 248 -9.06 3.43 10.53
C GLN A 248 -8.54 4.35 9.44
N THR A 249 -7.91 5.45 9.81
CA THR A 249 -7.29 6.40 8.90
C THR A 249 -6.29 5.73 7.94
N ALA A 250 -5.51 4.76 8.43
CA ALA A 250 -4.55 4.06 7.61
C ALA A 250 -5.21 3.24 6.46
N LEU A 251 -6.37 2.64 6.71
CA LEU A 251 -7.12 1.92 5.69
C LEU A 251 -7.75 2.88 4.68
N THR A 252 -8.26 4.03 5.15
CA THR A 252 -8.70 5.13 4.27
C THR A 252 -7.58 5.57 3.35
N ARG A 253 -6.37 5.81 3.88
CA ARG A 253 -5.20 6.24 3.07
C ARG A 253 -4.78 5.20 2.05
N LEU A 254 -4.83 3.91 2.40
CA LEU A 254 -4.58 2.82 1.45
C LEU A 254 -5.60 2.82 0.32
N GLY A 255 -6.90 2.94 0.63
CA GLY A 255 -7.95 3.02 -0.38
C GLY A 255 -7.78 4.25 -1.30
N GLU A 256 -7.43 5.40 -0.74
CA GLU A 256 -7.12 6.63 -1.50
C GLU A 256 -5.92 6.42 -2.45
N LEU A 257 -4.86 5.71 -2.02
CA LEU A 257 -3.73 5.35 -2.89
C LEU A 257 -4.16 4.40 -4.02
N CYS A 258 -5.01 3.41 -3.72
CA CYS A 258 -5.56 2.51 -4.74
C CYS A 258 -6.39 3.27 -5.79
N LEU A 259 -7.28 4.18 -5.37
CA LEU A 259 -8.05 5.02 -6.30
C LEU A 259 -7.16 5.96 -7.10
N ALA A 260 -6.17 6.59 -6.45
CA ALA A 260 -5.22 7.47 -7.12
C ALA A 260 -4.44 6.73 -8.22
N HIS A 261 -4.00 5.51 -7.96
CA HIS A 261 -3.33 4.67 -8.96
C HIS A 261 -4.25 4.39 -10.16
N LEU A 262 -5.50 3.98 -9.92
CA LEU A 262 -6.47 3.70 -10.98
C LEU A 262 -6.82 4.97 -11.79
N ASP A 263 -7.02 6.10 -11.12
CA ASP A 263 -7.36 7.36 -11.80
C ASP A 263 -6.21 7.89 -12.64
N MET A 264 -4.98 7.87 -12.12
CA MET A 264 -3.81 8.31 -12.89
C MET A 264 -3.48 7.38 -14.07
N ALA A 265 -3.79 6.08 -13.95
CA ALA A 265 -3.62 5.13 -15.07
C ALA A 265 -4.52 5.44 -16.29
N VAL A 266 -5.59 6.21 -16.08
CA VAL A 266 -6.45 6.74 -17.16
C VAL A 266 -6.30 8.26 -17.33
N GLY A 267 -5.21 8.84 -16.85
CA GLY A 267 -4.84 10.24 -17.04
C GLY A 267 -5.61 11.25 -16.20
N ARG A 268 -6.30 10.84 -15.14
CA ARG A 268 -7.07 11.72 -14.26
C ARG A 268 -6.28 12.11 -13.01
N THR A 269 -6.19 13.42 -12.72
CA THR A 269 -5.52 13.97 -11.53
C THR A 269 -6.43 14.84 -10.66
N ASP A 270 -7.62 15.16 -11.12
CA ASP A 270 -8.58 16.06 -10.47
C ASP A 270 -9.14 15.51 -9.14
N ALA A 271 -9.32 14.19 -9.06
CA ALA A 271 -9.88 13.50 -7.89
C ALA A 271 -8.84 13.06 -6.86
N LEU A 272 -7.55 13.41 -7.05
CA LEU A 272 -6.49 12.99 -6.13
C LEU A 272 -6.63 13.69 -4.77
N PRO A 273 -6.41 12.96 -3.65
CA PRO A 273 -6.51 13.54 -2.32
C PRO A 273 -5.43 14.60 -2.11
N GLU A 274 -5.77 15.69 -1.41
CA GLU A 274 -4.89 16.83 -1.21
C GLU A 274 -3.56 16.46 -0.54
N TRP A 275 -3.58 15.53 0.41
CA TRP A 275 -2.36 15.07 1.09
C TRP A 275 -1.35 14.40 0.13
N LEU A 276 -1.80 13.80 -0.99
CA LEU A 276 -0.92 13.19 -1.99
C LEU A 276 -0.28 14.23 -2.91
N ARG A 277 -0.82 15.45 -2.95
CA ARG A 277 -0.30 16.56 -3.78
C ARG A 277 0.95 17.23 -3.21
N HIS A 278 1.32 16.92 -1.96
CA HIS A 278 2.44 17.53 -1.25
C HIS A 278 3.32 16.50 -0.56
N VAL A 279 4.61 16.45 -0.92
CA VAL A 279 5.57 15.44 -0.40
C VAL A 279 5.67 15.46 1.13
N GLU A 280 5.63 16.65 1.74
CA GLU A 280 5.70 16.77 3.19
C GLU A 280 4.45 16.20 3.87
N SER A 281 3.28 16.37 3.26
CA SER A 281 2.03 15.75 3.72
C SER A 281 2.07 14.23 3.61
N ILE A 282 2.65 13.70 2.53
CA ILE A 282 2.86 12.25 2.34
C ILE A 282 3.67 11.68 3.51
N ARG A 283 4.81 12.30 3.85
CA ARG A 283 5.70 11.85 4.92
C ARG A 283 5.07 11.90 6.32
N ARG A 284 4.15 12.84 6.54
CA ARG A 284 3.43 12.96 7.82
C ARG A 284 2.26 11.98 7.93
N THR A 285 1.69 11.59 6.81
CA THR A 285 0.44 10.83 6.73
C THR A 285 0.67 9.33 6.77
N LEU A 286 1.81 8.86 6.21
CA LEU A 286 2.06 7.44 5.99
C LEU A 286 3.13 6.87 6.94
N TYR A 287 3.15 5.54 7.06
CA TYR A 287 4.17 4.82 7.80
C TYR A 287 5.52 4.85 7.07
N ASN A 288 6.60 4.68 7.83
CA ASN A 288 8.00 4.80 7.39
C ASN A 288 8.32 4.16 6.03
N VAL A 289 7.74 3.02 5.70
CA VAL A 289 8.08 2.24 4.51
C VAL A 289 7.22 2.55 3.29
N THR A 290 6.09 3.21 3.47
CA THR A 290 5.11 3.50 2.41
C THR A 290 5.37 4.81 1.64
N PRO A 291 5.99 5.87 2.24
CA PRO A 291 6.23 7.14 1.54
C PRO A 291 6.91 7.01 0.17
N PRO A 292 7.91 6.13 -0.06
CA PRO A 292 8.52 6.03 -1.38
C PRO A 292 7.54 5.67 -2.49
N HIS A 293 6.58 4.77 -2.22
CA HIS A 293 5.52 4.42 -3.17
C HIS A 293 4.56 5.60 -3.41
N ALA A 294 4.14 6.30 -2.36
CA ALA A 294 3.26 7.46 -2.50
C ALA A 294 3.96 8.65 -3.19
N VAL A 295 5.27 8.87 -2.95
CA VAL A 295 6.07 9.86 -3.68
C VAL A 295 6.17 9.48 -5.16
N MET A 296 6.27 8.19 -5.50
CA MET A 296 6.21 7.71 -6.87
C MET A 296 4.88 8.11 -7.54
N LEU A 297 3.75 7.90 -6.86
CA LEU A 297 2.43 8.33 -7.36
C LEU A 297 2.34 9.86 -7.49
N HIS A 298 2.90 10.62 -6.54
CA HIS A 298 3.01 12.07 -6.65
C HIS A 298 3.83 12.49 -7.89
N CYS A 299 4.96 11.83 -8.16
CA CYS A 299 5.75 12.08 -9.37
C CYS A 299 4.98 11.71 -10.66
N GLN A 300 4.16 10.67 -10.64
CA GLN A 300 3.25 10.35 -11.76
C GLN A 300 2.22 11.46 -11.98
N MET A 301 1.65 12.02 -10.91
CA MET A 301 0.78 13.21 -11.00
C MET A 301 1.50 14.39 -11.66
N LEU A 302 2.72 14.72 -11.20
CA LEU A 302 3.53 15.80 -11.79
C LEU A 302 3.81 15.57 -13.27
N LEU A 303 4.04 14.32 -13.68
CA LEU A 303 4.22 13.94 -15.08
C LEU A 303 2.96 14.22 -15.90
N LEU A 304 1.78 13.80 -15.42
CA LEU A 304 0.49 14.02 -16.09
C LEU A 304 0.13 15.50 -16.16
N GLU A 305 0.42 16.26 -15.11
CA GLU A 305 0.21 17.71 -15.05
C GLU A 305 1.30 18.52 -15.77
N LYS A 306 2.31 17.86 -16.39
CA LYS A 306 3.44 18.47 -17.09
C LYS A 306 4.31 19.40 -16.24
N ARG A 307 4.35 19.18 -14.94
CA ARG A 307 5.15 19.93 -13.96
C ARG A 307 6.59 19.40 -13.92
N ARG A 308 7.29 19.51 -15.03
CA ARG A 308 8.61 18.87 -15.26
C ARG A 308 9.69 19.31 -14.32
N ALA A 309 9.76 20.61 -13.96
CA ALA A 309 10.79 21.12 -13.06
C ALA A 309 10.70 20.49 -11.66
N GLU A 310 9.48 20.35 -11.14
CA GLU A 310 9.23 19.71 -9.84
C GLU A 310 9.52 18.21 -9.90
N LEU A 311 9.13 17.54 -10.98
CA LEU A 311 9.45 16.14 -11.20
C LEU A 311 10.96 15.89 -11.18
N TYR A 312 11.77 16.71 -11.88
CA TYR A 312 13.22 16.58 -11.87
C TYR A 312 13.80 16.80 -10.47
N ALA A 313 13.36 17.85 -9.76
CA ALA A 313 13.83 18.17 -8.41
C ALA A 313 13.58 17.03 -7.41
N LEU A 314 12.45 16.33 -7.54
CA LEU A 314 12.09 15.23 -6.64
C LEU A 314 12.73 13.90 -7.02
N THR A 315 12.91 13.63 -8.31
CA THR A 315 13.31 12.30 -8.79
C THR A 315 14.68 11.86 -8.29
N GLU A 316 15.64 12.77 -8.17
CA GLU A 316 16.99 12.43 -7.68
C GLU A 316 16.94 11.91 -6.24
N THR A 317 16.26 12.63 -5.36
CA THR A 317 16.08 12.25 -3.95
C THR A 317 15.25 10.97 -3.84
N ALA A 318 14.20 10.83 -4.65
CA ALA A 318 13.34 9.65 -4.65
C ALA A 318 14.09 8.39 -5.12
N LEU A 319 14.92 8.50 -6.15
CA LEU A 319 15.79 7.40 -6.62
C LEU A 319 16.83 7.03 -5.57
N HIS A 320 17.44 8.00 -4.90
CA HIS A 320 18.37 7.73 -3.80
C HIS A 320 17.67 6.96 -2.67
N THR A 321 16.51 7.43 -2.25
CA THR A 321 15.69 6.78 -1.21
C THR A 321 15.31 5.35 -1.62
N ALA A 322 14.83 5.16 -2.84
CA ALA A 322 14.41 3.86 -3.35
C ALA A 322 15.59 2.86 -3.44
N ARG A 323 16.79 3.33 -3.78
CA ARG A 323 18.01 2.51 -3.75
C ARG A 323 18.39 2.11 -2.33
N THR A 324 18.41 3.07 -1.40
CA THR A 324 18.76 2.85 0.01
C THR A 324 17.79 1.89 0.70
N MET A 325 16.51 1.97 0.36
CA MET A 325 15.46 1.09 0.90
C MET A 325 15.31 -0.22 0.10
N HIS A 326 16.09 -0.43 -0.94
CA HIS A 326 15.96 -1.60 -1.83
C HIS A 326 14.54 -1.77 -2.39
N TYR A 327 14.03 -0.74 -3.07
CA TYR A 327 12.72 -0.75 -3.73
C TYR A 327 12.85 -0.70 -5.27
N PRO A 328 13.16 -1.83 -5.94
CA PRO A 328 13.37 -1.89 -7.38
C PRO A 328 12.18 -1.39 -8.18
N LEU A 329 10.95 -1.71 -7.76
CA LEU A 329 9.73 -1.26 -8.42
C LEU A 329 9.65 0.28 -8.47
N VAL A 330 9.90 0.95 -7.35
CA VAL A 330 9.88 2.42 -7.26
C VAL A 330 11.01 3.02 -8.13
N GLN A 331 12.19 2.39 -8.14
CA GLN A 331 13.29 2.82 -9.03
C GLN A 331 12.90 2.74 -10.50
N MET A 332 12.23 1.65 -10.91
CA MET A 332 11.75 1.48 -12.28
C MET A 332 10.81 2.60 -12.71
N TYR A 333 9.78 2.92 -11.89
CA TYR A 333 8.84 3.99 -12.21
C TYR A 333 9.53 5.35 -12.38
N HIS A 334 10.45 5.70 -11.49
CA HIS A 334 11.18 6.96 -11.63
C HIS A 334 12.03 7.03 -12.90
N GLN A 335 12.67 5.91 -13.29
CA GLN A 335 13.40 5.83 -14.56
C GLN A 335 12.45 5.95 -15.76
N ILE A 336 11.26 5.36 -15.69
CA ILE A 336 10.21 5.46 -16.72
C ILE A 336 9.73 6.90 -16.85
N PHE A 337 9.47 7.61 -15.74
CA PHE A 337 9.07 9.02 -15.76
C PHE A 337 10.14 9.91 -16.40
N LEU A 338 11.41 9.71 -16.03
CA LEU A 338 12.52 10.42 -16.64
C LEU A 338 12.65 10.13 -18.14
N ALA A 339 12.45 8.87 -18.56
CA ALA A 339 12.49 8.51 -19.98
C ALA A 339 11.43 9.26 -20.79
N GLN A 340 10.21 9.36 -20.25
CA GLN A 340 9.11 10.10 -20.90
C GLN A 340 9.42 11.59 -21.04
N VAL A 341 9.79 12.26 -19.94
CA VAL A 341 10.08 13.71 -19.96
C VAL A 341 11.23 14.01 -20.91
N LYS A 342 12.32 13.23 -20.87
CA LYS A 342 13.47 13.43 -21.76
C LYS A 342 13.12 13.17 -23.22
N GLN A 343 12.24 12.22 -23.51
CA GLN A 343 11.73 11.99 -24.86
C GLN A 343 10.91 13.19 -25.36
N GLU A 344 10.04 13.74 -24.54
CA GLU A 344 9.26 14.93 -24.86
C GLU A 344 10.13 16.20 -25.08
N GLU A 345 11.29 16.26 -24.41
CA GLU A 345 12.28 17.33 -24.58
C GLU A 345 13.22 17.13 -25.79
N GLY A 346 13.04 16.05 -26.56
CA GLY A 346 13.91 15.72 -27.68
C GLY A 346 15.27 15.12 -27.29
N ARG A 347 15.51 14.83 -26.01
CA ARG A 347 16.73 14.25 -25.43
C ARG A 347 16.74 12.72 -25.56
N ARG A 348 16.56 12.20 -26.78
CA ARG A 348 16.33 10.78 -27.05
C ARG A 348 17.42 9.86 -26.47
N LYS A 349 18.69 10.23 -26.55
CA LYS A 349 19.79 9.41 -26.00
C LYS A 349 19.66 9.21 -24.51
N GLU A 350 19.31 10.25 -23.77
CA GLU A 350 19.12 10.19 -22.33
C GLU A 350 17.83 9.47 -21.95
N ALA A 351 16.76 9.65 -22.74
CA ALA A 351 15.53 8.90 -22.57
C ALA A 351 15.77 7.39 -22.69
N LEU A 352 16.53 6.96 -23.71
CA LEU A 352 16.92 5.56 -23.89
C LEU A 352 17.80 5.04 -22.73
N ALA A 353 18.71 5.86 -22.19
CA ALA A 353 19.52 5.47 -21.04
C ALA A 353 18.65 5.20 -19.79
N CYS A 354 17.69 6.07 -19.50
CA CYS A 354 16.73 5.86 -18.41
C CYS A 354 15.87 4.60 -18.64
N LEU A 355 15.37 4.41 -19.86
CA LEU A 355 14.57 3.24 -20.18
C LEU A 355 15.37 1.93 -20.05
N ARG A 356 16.64 1.91 -20.48
CA ARG A 356 17.56 0.77 -20.30
C ARG A 356 17.77 0.47 -18.81
N ALA A 357 17.95 1.50 -17.96
CA ALA A 357 18.09 1.33 -16.53
C ALA A 357 16.84 0.67 -15.91
N ALA A 358 15.64 1.08 -16.32
CA ALA A 358 14.40 0.44 -15.89
C ALA A 358 14.29 -1.02 -16.36
N LEU A 359 14.60 -1.30 -17.63
CA LEU A 359 14.54 -2.66 -18.19
C LEU A 359 15.57 -3.61 -17.56
N THR A 360 16.75 -3.12 -17.18
CA THR A 360 17.75 -3.92 -16.45
C THR A 360 17.19 -4.45 -15.13
N ILE A 361 16.36 -3.67 -14.45
CA ILE A 361 15.69 -4.08 -13.21
C ILE A 361 14.52 -5.04 -13.50
N ALA A 362 13.74 -4.76 -14.54
CA ALA A 362 12.49 -5.46 -14.84
C ALA A 362 12.63 -6.84 -15.47
N LEU A 363 13.53 -6.94 -16.47
CA LEU A 363 13.58 -8.11 -17.34
C LEU A 363 13.92 -9.43 -16.62
N PRO A 364 14.80 -9.47 -15.60
CA PRO A 364 15.08 -10.70 -14.88
C PRO A 364 13.84 -11.33 -14.22
N ASP A 365 12.90 -10.51 -13.73
CA ASP A 365 11.69 -10.95 -13.00
C ASP A 365 10.40 -10.76 -13.80
N ARG A 366 10.48 -10.40 -15.09
CA ARG A 366 9.34 -10.18 -15.99
C ARG A 366 8.35 -9.09 -15.47
N MET A 367 8.90 -8.05 -14.86
CA MET A 367 8.12 -6.94 -14.29
C MET A 367 7.74 -5.91 -15.37
N TYR A 368 6.78 -6.27 -16.24
CA TYR A 368 6.43 -5.49 -17.43
C TYR A 368 5.33 -4.46 -17.20
N LEU A 369 4.48 -4.66 -16.19
CA LEU A 369 3.32 -3.80 -15.94
C LEU A 369 3.68 -2.30 -15.83
N PRO A 370 4.76 -1.87 -15.13
CA PRO A 370 5.14 -0.46 -15.07
C PRO A 370 5.38 0.18 -16.45
N PHE A 371 5.93 -0.58 -17.41
CA PHE A 371 6.08 -0.10 -18.77
C PHE A 371 4.74 -0.05 -19.51
N ALA A 372 3.88 -1.03 -19.28
CA ALA A 372 2.56 -1.08 -19.91
C ALA A 372 1.64 0.04 -19.44
N GLU A 373 1.72 0.45 -18.18
CA GLU A 373 0.97 1.60 -17.64
C GLU A 373 1.35 2.92 -18.31
N HIS A 374 2.56 3.01 -18.83
CA HIS A 374 3.08 4.15 -19.57
C HIS A 374 3.28 3.86 -21.06
N GLY A 375 2.69 2.75 -21.55
CA GLY A 375 2.98 2.17 -22.86
C GLY A 375 2.80 3.16 -24.03
N ALA A 376 1.72 3.93 -24.05
CA ALA A 376 1.45 4.87 -25.12
C ALA A 376 2.61 5.87 -25.35
N ALA A 377 3.27 6.32 -24.30
CA ALA A 377 4.40 7.26 -24.38
C ALA A 377 5.74 6.53 -24.61
N LEU A 378 5.89 5.28 -24.17
CA LEU A 378 7.14 4.54 -24.20
C LEU A 378 7.32 3.67 -25.46
N LEU A 379 6.24 3.28 -26.14
CA LEU A 379 6.30 2.36 -27.31
C LEU A 379 7.34 2.78 -28.36
N PRO A 380 7.44 4.07 -28.78
CA PRO A 380 8.44 4.47 -29.79
C PRO A 380 9.90 4.29 -29.31
N LEU A 381 10.14 4.34 -27.99
CA LEU A 381 11.45 4.10 -27.41
C LEU A 381 11.72 2.60 -27.28
N LEU A 382 10.74 1.84 -26.76
CA LEU A 382 10.85 0.39 -26.56
C LEU A 382 11.07 -0.35 -27.89
N GLU A 383 10.33 0.00 -28.94
CA GLU A 383 10.48 -0.58 -30.27
C GLU A 383 11.87 -0.34 -30.86
N SER A 384 12.47 0.84 -30.58
CA SER A 384 13.83 1.13 -31.04
C SER A 384 14.91 0.32 -30.33
N LEU A 385 14.61 -0.33 -29.21
CA LEU A 385 15.55 -1.15 -28.44
C LEU A 385 15.52 -2.65 -28.81
N ASN A 386 14.59 -3.07 -29.66
CA ASN A 386 14.28 -4.50 -29.90
C ASN A 386 15.46 -5.34 -30.43
N SER A 387 16.52 -4.73 -30.99
CA SER A 387 17.70 -5.40 -31.49
C SER A 387 18.84 -5.60 -30.48
N ASP A 388 18.80 -4.91 -29.31
CA ASP A 388 19.98 -4.73 -28.46
C ASP A 388 19.98 -5.58 -27.14
N TYR A 389 19.01 -6.45 -26.92
CA TYR A 389 18.82 -7.10 -25.60
C TYR A 389 19.19 -8.58 -25.51
N GLY A 390 20.05 -9.09 -26.40
CA GLY A 390 20.70 -10.41 -26.26
C GLY A 390 19.81 -11.52 -25.67
N GLY A 391 20.17 -12.06 -24.50
CA GLY A 391 19.43 -13.13 -23.82
C GLY A 391 18.03 -12.75 -23.33
N TYR A 392 17.66 -11.45 -23.29
CA TYR A 392 16.34 -10.96 -22.87
C TYR A 392 15.45 -10.49 -24.03
N ALA A 393 15.84 -10.73 -25.29
CA ALA A 393 15.06 -10.30 -26.47
C ALA A 393 13.61 -10.84 -26.44
N GLY A 394 13.41 -12.09 -26.00
CA GLY A 394 12.07 -12.68 -25.82
C GLY A 394 11.24 -11.95 -24.79
N ARG A 395 11.84 -11.63 -23.65
CA ARG A 395 11.17 -10.90 -22.56
C ARG A 395 10.82 -9.45 -22.93
N LEU A 396 11.65 -8.80 -23.73
CA LEU A 396 11.33 -7.48 -24.27
C LEU A 396 10.13 -7.53 -25.22
N LYS A 397 9.99 -8.57 -26.04
CA LYS A 397 8.81 -8.78 -26.89
C LYS A 397 7.54 -8.98 -26.07
N GLU A 398 7.60 -9.74 -24.97
CA GLU A 398 6.49 -9.91 -24.03
C GLU A 398 6.09 -8.56 -23.40
N CYS A 399 7.07 -7.76 -22.97
CA CYS A 399 6.86 -6.41 -22.45
C CYS A 399 6.15 -5.50 -23.46
N LEU A 400 6.63 -5.48 -24.71
CA LEU A 400 6.01 -4.73 -25.81
C LEU A 400 4.56 -5.17 -26.06
N ALA A 401 4.31 -6.48 -26.08
CA ALA A 401 2.97 -7.02 -26.28
C ALA A 401 2.01 -6.56 -25.15
N LEU A 402 2.48 -6.55 -23.90
CA LEU A 402 1.70 -6.06 -22.78
C LEU A 402 1.44 -4.55 -22.88
N CYS A 403 2.42 -3.75 -23.30
CA CYS A 403 2.26 -2.32 -23.54
C CYS A 403 1.17 -2.03 -24.59
N HIS A 404 1.19 -2.74 -25.72
CA HIS A 404 0.16 -2.60 -26.75
C HIS A 404 -1.24 -3.01 -26.24
N ARG A 405 -1.31 -4.14 -25.51
CA ARG A 405 -2.57 -4.61 -24.94
C ARG A 405 -3.15 -3.61 -23.94
N ARG A 406 -2.32 -3.07 -23.06
CA ARG A 406 -2.74 -2.06 -22.08
C ARG A 406 -3.21 -0.78 -22.74
N ALA A 407 -2.45 -0.24 -23.70
CA ALA A 407 -2.81 0.96 -24.43
C ALA A 407 -4.16 0.81 -25.15
N LYS A 408 -4.41 -0.33 -25.80
CA LYS A 408 -5.69 -0.67 -26.42
C LYS A 408 -6.83 -0.72 -25.40
N GLY A 409 -6.60 -1.38 -24.28
CA GLY A 409 -7.60 -1.53 -23.20
C GLY A 409 -7.98 -0.17 -22.60
N VAL A 410 -7.00 0.66 -22.24
CA VAL A 410 -7.25 2.01 -21.71
C VAL A 410 -7.99 2.88 -22.74
N ALA A 411 -7.63 2.83 -24.03
CA ALA A 411 -8.35 3.53 -25.08
C ALA A 411 -9.82 3.11 -25.17
N ALA A 412 -10.12 1.82 -25.00
CA ALA A 412 -11.49 1.32 -24.96
C ALA A 412 -12.30 1.87 -23.77
N LEU A 413 -11.67 2.10 -22.61
CA LEU A 413 -12.33 2.74 -21.46
C LEU A 413 -12.74 4.18 -21.75
N HIS A 414 -11.95 4.91 -22.54
CA HIS A 414 -12.27 6.29 -22.92
C HIS A 414 -13.34 6.40 -24.02
N SER A 415 -13.56 5.34 -24.80
CA SER A 415 -14.54 5.31 -25.89
C SER A 415 -15.98 5.04 -25.42
N VAL A 416 -16.16 4.59 -24.18
CA VAL A 416 -17.48 4.44 -23.58
C VAL A 416 -18.00 5.83 -23.20
N PRO A 417 -19.13 6.32 -23.75
CA PRO A 417 -19.71 7.58 -23.34
C PRO A 417 -19.88 7.63 -21.81
N ALA A 418 -19.68 8.79 -21.21
CA ALA A 418 -19.85 9.02 -19.78
C ALA A 418 -21.33 8.95 -19.33
N GLU A 419 -22.09 7.99 -19.85
CA GLU A 419 -23.50 7.75 -19.50
C GLU A 419 -23.70 6.99 -18.18
N THR A 420 -22.66 6.60 -17.51
CA THR A 420 -22.77 6.26 -16.10
C THR A 420 -22.37 7.49 -15.29
N ALA A 421 -23.34 8.35 -15.01
CA ALA A 421 -23.25 9.29 -13.89
C ALA A 421 -22.61 8.56 -12.70
N PRO A 422 -21.70 9.19 -11.93
CA PRO A 422 -21.07 8.53 -10.80
C PRO A 422 -22.17 7.95 -9.92
N ALA A 423 -22.17 6.62 -9.75
CA ALA A 423 -23.19 5.95 -8.98
C ALA A 423 -23.25 6.58 -7.59
N LEU A 424 -24.45 6.86 -7.12
CA LEU A 424 -24.64 7.34 -5.76
C LEU A 424 -24.09 6.31 -4.78
N THR A 425 -23.34 6.76 -3.80
CA THR A 425 -22.96 5.92 -2.68
C THR A 425 -24.20 5.37 -1.96
N PRO A 426 -24.12 4.27 -1.21
CA PRO A 426 -25.27 3.76 -0.46
C PRO A 426 -25.94 4.85 0.37
N ARG A 427 -25.17 5.68 1.04
CA ARG A 427 -25.66 6.77 1.87
C ARG A 427 -26.34 7.88 1.06
N GLU A 428 -25.75 8.25 -0.07
CA GLU A 428 -26.36 9.20 -1.01
C GLU A 428 -27.64 8.64 -1.65
N ARG A 429 -27.67 7.32 -1.92
CA ARG A 429 -28.86 6.65 -2.42
C ARG A 429 -29.98 6.66 -1.39
N ASP A 430 -29.67 6.37 -0.11
CA ASP A 430 -30.65 6.45 0.98
C ASP A 430 -31.24 7.85 1.08
N ILE A 431 -30.38 8.87 1.05
CA ILE A 431 -30.82 10.28 1.09
C ILE A 431 -31.63 10.63 -0.16
N ALA A 432 -31.21 10.19 -1.35
CA ALA A 432 -31.94 10.41 -2.60
C ALA A 432 -33.34 9.79 -2.59
N LEU A 433 -33.46 8.55 -2.04
CA LEU A 433 -34.74 7.89 -1.88
C LEU A 433 -35.66 8.66 -0.93
N LEU A 434 -35.16 9.12 0.21
CA LEU A 434 -35.92 9.90 1.16
C LEU A 434 -36.32 11.29 0.62
N ILE A 435 -35.45 11.93 -0.18
CA ILE A 435 -35.80 13.17 -0.91
C ILE A 435 -36.91 12.88 -1.91
N ARG A 436 -36.84 11.76 -2.63
CA ARG A 436 -37.87 11.33 -3.61
C ARG A 436 -39.22 11.06 -2.93
N GLU A 437 -39.21 10.46 -1.74
CA GLU A 437 -40.39 10.26 -0.90
C GLU A 437 -40.99 11.56 -0.36
N GLY A 438 -40.28 12.67 -0.49
CA GLY A 438 -40.82 13.98 -0.13
C GLY A 438 -40.36 14.51 1.22
N LEU A 439 -39.52 13.80 1.96
CA LEU A 439 -39.07 14.19 3.29
C LEU A 439 -38.26 15.49 3.26
N PRO A 440 -38.50 16.44 4.17
CA PRO A 440 -37.65 17.61 4.34
C PRO A 440 -36.29 17.25 4.95
N ALA A 441 -35.26 18.08 4.72
CA ALA A 441 -33.90 17.83 5.14
C ALA A 441 -33.76 17.50 6.64
N ARG A 442 -34.53 18.16 7.48
CA ARG A 442 -34.57 17.92 8.93
C ARG A 442 -35.03 16.49 9.27
N GLN A 443 -36.11 15.99 8.66
CA GLN A 443 -36.61 14.64 8.90
C GLN A 443 -35.65 13.57 8.36
N ILE A 444 -34.96 13.86 7.25
CA ILE A 444 -33.91 12.98 6.73
C ILE A 444 -32.74 12.94 7.71
N ALA A 445 -32.33 14.09 8.25
CA ALA A 445 -31.27 14.20 9.24
C ALA A 445 -31.60 13.38 10.51
N ASP A 446 -32.79 13.54 11.05
CA ASP A 446 -33.27 12.80 12.23
C ASP A 446 -33.29 11.28 11.95
N ARG A 447 -33.83 10.86 10.80
CA ARG A 447 -33.97 9.44 10.42
C ARG A 447 -32.63 8.75 10.18
N LEU A 448 -31.64 9.49 9.69
CA LEU A 448 -30.32 8.97 9.36
C LEU A 448 -29.23 9.30 10.38
N PHE A 449 -29.58 9.93 11.50
CA PHE A 449 -28.66 10.37 12.56
C PHE A 449 -27.54 11.28 12.01
N LEU A 450 -27.91 12.28 11.20
CA LEU A 450 -27.01 13.25 10.58
C LEU A 450 -27.36 14.68 11.04
N ALA A 451 -26.43 15.62 10.83
CA ALA A 451 -26.74 17.04 10.91
C ALA A 451 -27.53 17.50 9.66
N GLU A 452 -28.47 18.43 9.80
CA GLU A 452 -29.25 18.96 8.68
C GLU A 452 -28.35 19.61 7.60
N SER A 453 -27.27 20.26 8.02
CA SER A 453 -26.24 20.82 7.12
C SER A 453 -25.53 19.74 6.28
N THR A 454 -25.30 18.56 6.85
CA THR A 454 -24.73 17.41 6.17
C THR A 454 -25.69 16.90 5.08
N VAL A 455 -26.98 16.77 5.40
CA VAL A 455 -28.00 16.36 4.43
C VAL A 455 -28.11 17.38 3.29
N ALA A 456 -28.04 18.69 3.60
CA ALA A 456 -28.05 19.74 2.59
C ALA A 456 -26.84 19.69 1.64
N SER A 457 -25.64 19.44 2.18
CA SER A 457 -24.42 19.26 1.41
C SER A 457 -24.48 18.02 0.52
N MET A 458 -24.94 16.88 1.09
CA MET A 458 -25.09 15.63 0.35
C MET A 458 -26.15 15.74 -0.76
N ARG A 459 -27.24 16.47 -0.54
CA ARG A 459 -28.24 16.75 -1.57
C ARG A 459 -27.62 17.49 -2.77
N LYS A 460 -26.78 18.51 -2.53
CA LYS A 460 -26.06 19.20 -3.61
C LYS A 460 -25.18 18.25 -4.41
N GLU A 461 -24.45 17.40 -3.70
CA GLU A 461 -23.55 16.42 -4.30
C GLU A 461 -24.32 15.35 -5.08
N ILE A 462 -25.44 14.83 -4.56
CA ILE A 462 -26.35 13.92 -5.26
C ILE A 462 -26.84 14.55 -6.56
N TYR A 463 -27.29 15.80 -6.52
CA TYR A 463 -27.81 16.50 -7.70
C TYR A 463 -26.69 16.70 -8.73
N ARG A 464 -25.49 17.06 -8.29
CA ARG A 464 -24.31 17.18 -9.16
C ARG A 464 -23.96 15.83 -9.82
N LYS A 465 -23.94 14.74 -9.05
CA LYS A 465 -23.63 13.39 -9.54
C LYS A 465 -24.65 12.87 -10.53
N LEU A 466 -25.93 13.17 -10.34
CA LEU A 466 -27.01 12.77 -11.23
C LEU A 466 -27.25 13.73 -12.40
N GLY A 467 -26.53 14.85 -12.48
CA GLY A 467 -26.70 15.87 -13.50
C GLY A 467 -28.08 16.55 -13.46
N ILE A 468 -28.69 16.67 -12.27
CA ILE A 468 -30.03 17.24 -12.06
C ILE A 468 -29.97 18.51 -11.23
N HIS A 469 -31.00 19.35 -11.37
CA HIS A 469 -31.05 20.64 -10.68
C HIS A 469 -32.27 20.77 -9.73
N SER A 470 -33.15 19.78 -9.72
CA SER A 470 -34.39 19.84 -8.95
C SER A 470 -34.82 18.49 -8.39
N LYS A 471 -35.62 18.54 -7.30
CA LYS A 471 -36.29 17.35 -6.75
C LYS A 471 -37.24 16.68 -7.78
N MET A 472 -37.88 17.49 -8.64
CA MET A 472 -38.77 16.95 -9.67
C MET A 472 -38.03 16.10 -10.71
N GLU A 473 -36.80 16.45 -11.01
CA GLU A 473 -35.93 15.64 -11.89
C GLU A 473 -35.50 14.34 -11.20
N LEU A 474 -35.20 14.40 -9.90
CA LEU A 474 -34.85 13.22 -9.10
C LEU A 474 -35.96 12.16 -9.09
N VAL A 475 -37.23 12.57 -9.05
CA VAL A 475 -38.38 11.66 -9.08
C VAL A 475 -38.46 10.86 -10.38
N LYS A 476 -37.96 11.41 -11.49
CA LYS A 476 -37.98 10.79 -12.82
C LYS A 476 -36.84 9.80 -13.08
N ILE A 477 -35.84 9.76 -12.18
CA ILE A 477 -34.65 8.90 -12.33
C ILE A 477 -34.85 7.60 -11.57
N THR A 478 -34.50 6.48 -12.19
CA THR A 478 -34.38 5.19 -11.51
C THR A 478 -33.06 5.16 -10.75
N LEU A 479 -33.11 5.08 -9.40
CA LEU A 479 -31.95 5.12 -8.50
C LEU A 479 -31.38 3.72 -8.24
#